data_341020fa87b660b44673ca6d41381a18
#
_entry.id   341020fa87b660b44673ca6d41381a18
#
_cell.length_a   1.000
_cell.length_b   1.000
_cell.length_c   1.000
_cell.angle_alpha   90.00
_cell.angle_beta   90.00
_cell.angle_gamma   90.00
#
_symmetry.space_group_name_H-M   'P 1'
#
loop_
_entity.id
_entity.type
_entity.pdbx_description
1 polymer ?
#
loop_
_entity_poly.entity_id
_entity_poly.type
_entity_poly.pdbx_seq_one_letter_code
_entity_poly.pdbx_strand_id
1 'polypeptide(L)'
;MRKFLLCTILSLALIGAIDAGYLLFQTVSGGAVVCPSVPIGRFNLNQCNIVLATPYSKLLGLPLALYGLVAYLVFIILALGALTKKWPAAQKLLLYLSGFGFLASLYFVYLQFFVIEAICFYCLISAALMTLIFALSVFYLRK
;
A
#
# COMPACT_ATOMS: atom_id res chain seq x y z
N MET A 1 -13.08 19.10 -10.46
CA MET A 1 -12.55 18.66 -9.15
C MET A 1 -12.67 17.13 -8.95
N ARG A 2 -13.85 16.55 -9.09
CA ARG A 2 -14.04 15.07 -8.90
C ARG A 2 -13.16 14.21 -9.81
N LYS A 3 -13.06 14.56 -11.10
CA LYS A 3 -12.18 13.84 -12.04
C LYS A 3 -10.70 13.94 -11.65
N PHE A 4 -10.28 15.12 -11.19
CA PHE A 4 -8.91 15.32 -10.73
C PHE A 4 -8.57 14.42 -9.53
N LEU A 5 -9.46 14.33 -8.53
CA LEU A 5 -9.28 13.45 -7.38
C LEU A 5 -9.16 11.97 -7.80
N LEU A 6 -10.01 11.51 -8.72
CA LEU A 6 -9.94 10.14 -9.24
C LEU A 6 -8.66 9.87 -10.03
N CYS A 7 -8.20 10.83 -10.83
CA CYS A 7 -6.92 10.71 -11.55
C CYS A 7 -5.74 10.64 -10.57
N THR A 8 -5.79 11.42 -9.49
CA THR A 8 -4.77 11.37 -8.42
C THR A 8 -4.78 10.01 -7.71
N ILE A 9 -5.97 9.49 -7.35
CA ILE A 9 -6.11 8.16 -6.76
C ILE A 9 -5.56 7.09 -7.72
N LEU A 10 -5.87 7.18 -8.99
CA LEU A 10 -5.37 6.26 -10.03
C LEU A 10 -3.84 6.29 -10.09
N SER A 11 -3.24 7.48 -10.10
CA SER A 11 -1.78 7.64 -10.13
C SER A 11 -1.12 7.04 -8.88
N LEU A 12 -1.67 7.30 -7.69
CA LEU A 12 -1.17 6.74 -6.44
C LEU A 12 -1.30 5.21 -6.41
N ALA A 13 -2.40 4.67 -6.92
CA ALA A 13 -2.61 3.23 -7.01
C ALA A 13 -1.62 2.55 -7.99
N LEU A 14 -1.30 3.21 -9.11
CA LEU A 14 -0.27 2.75 -10.04
C LEU A 14 1.12 2.71 -9.38
N ILE A 15 1.49 3.76 -8.67
CA ILE A 15 2.76 3.81 -7.93
C ILE A 15 2.79 2.71 -6.87
N GLY A 16 1.71 2.52 -6.12
CA GLY A 16 1.59 1.45 -5.13
C GLY A 16 1.66 0.05 -5.73
N ALA A 17 1.08 -0.16 -6.91
CA ALA A 17 1.17 -1.44 -7.62
C ALA A 17 2.62 -1.75 -8.07
N ILE A 18 3.36 -0.75 -8.51
CA ILE A 18 4.78 -0.89 -8.87
C ILE A 18 5.61 -1.23 -7.62
N ASP A 19 5.39 -0.50 -6.52
CA ASP A 19 6.06 -0.74 -5.24
C ASP A 19 5.81 -2.16 -4.70
N ALA A 20 4.55 -2.56 -4.61
CA ALA A 20 4.16 -3.91 -4.16
C ALA A 20 4.63 -5.00 -5.12
N GLY A 21 4.61 -4.76 -6.41
CA GLY A 21 5.12 -5.67 -7.44
C GLY A 21 6.61 -5.90 -7.33
N TYR A 22 7.39 -4.85 -7.07
CA TYR A 22 8.83 -4.95 -6.83
C TYR A 22 9.12 -5.80 -5.58
N LEU A 23 8.46 -5.53 -4.46
CA LEU A 23 8.62 -6.31 -3.23
C LEU A 23 8.24 -7.78 -3.43
N LEU A 24 7.14 -8.04 -4.14
CA LEU A 24 6.70 -9.39 -4.44
C LEU A 24 7.73 -10.13 -5.29
N PHE A 25 8.24 -9.49 -6.34
CA PHE A 25 9.26 -10.07 -7.21
C PHE A 25 10.52 -10.47 -6.42
N GLN A 26 11.03 -9.58 -5.58
CA GLN A 26 12.21 -9.85 -4.76
C GLN A 26 11.95 -10.97 -3.74
N THR A 27 10.78 -10.99 -3.12
CA THR A 27 10.42 -12.03 -2.15
C THR A 27 10.30 -13.41 -2.79
N VAL A 28 9.72 -13.50 -3.99
CA VAL A 28 9.52 -14.78 -4.70
C VAL A 28 10.80 -15.27 -5.34
N SER A 29 11.62 -14.37 -5.89
CA SER A 29 12.90 -14.73 -6.53
C SER A 29 14.03 -15.01 -5.52
N GLY A 30 13.81 -14.75 -4.24
CA GLY A 30 14.85 -14.88 -3.20
C GLY A 30 15.93 -13.81 -3.29
N GLY A 31 15.69 -12.72 -4.03
CA GLY A 31 16.60 -11.58 -4.15
C GLY A 31 16.59 -10.71 -2.91
N ALA A 32 17.64 -9.91 -2.75
CA ALA A 32 17.72 -8.91 -1.72
C ALA A 32 17.06 -7.60 -2.17
N VAL A 33 16.23 -7.02 -1.32
CA VAL A 33 15.64 -5.70 -1.56
C VAL A 33 16.68 -4.63 -1.27
N VAL A 34 16.93 -3.75 -2.23
CA VAL A 34 17.82 -2.61 -2.07
C VAL A 34 17.02 -1.44 -1.50
N CYS A 35 17.26 -1.11 -0.24
CA CYS A 35 16.62 0.00 0.45
C CYS A 35 17.61 1.13 0.73
N PRO A 36 17.16 2.41 0.64
CA PRO A 36 18.01 3.53 0.99
C PRO A 36 18.33 3.50 2.50
N SER A 37 19.58 3.85 2.83
CA SER A 37 20.04 3.95 4.21
C SER A 37 19.73 5.35 4.74
N VAL A 38 18.56 5.50 5.38
CA VAL A 38 18.14 6.76 6.02
C VAL A 38 17.96 6.50 7.51
N PRO A 39 18.78 7.10 8.38
CA PRO A 39 18.62 6.94 9.82
C PRO A 39 17.42 7.76 10.33
N ILE A 40 16.56 7.11 11.13
CA ILE A 40 15.46 7.76 11.86
C ILE A 40 15.61 7.39 13.35
N GLY A 41 16.21 8.29 14.15
CA GLY A 41 16.48 8.02 15.54
C GLY A 41 17.38 6.80 15.70
N ARG A 42 16.90 5.77 16.41
CA ARG A 42 17.61 4.48 16.55
C ARG A 42 17.33 3.48 15.42
N PHE A 43 16.48 3.82 14.47
CA PHE A 43 16.12 2.95 13.35
C PHE A 43 16.81 3.41 12.06
N ASN A 44 17.01 2.46 11.15
CA ASN A 44 17.47 2.71 9.80
C ASN A 44 16.48 2.11 8.81
N LEU A 45 16.12 2.85 7.76
CA LEU A 45 15.14 2.45 6.76
C LEU A 45 15.61 1.33 5.83
N ASN A 46 16.88 0.93 5.91
CA ASN A 46 17.45 -0.13 5.06
C ASN A 46 17.20 -1.55 5.55
N GLN A 47 16.29 -1.76 6.50
CA GLN A 47 16.00 -3.05 7.11
C GLN A 47 14.88 -3.84 6.40
N CYS A 48 14.64 -3.57 5.11
CA CYS A 48 13.60 -4.22 4.31
C CYS A 48 13.73 -5.75 4.31
N ASN A 49 14.94 -6.28 4.16
CA ASN A 49 15.16 -7.71 4.14
C ASN A 49 14.84 -8.38 5.49
N ILE A 50 15.07 -7.68 6.59
CA ILE A 50 14.74 -8.16 7.94
C ILE A 50 13.22 -8.24 8.08
N VAL A 51 12.51 -7.18 7.73
CA VAL A 51 11.03 -7.13 7.80
C VAL A 51 10.40 -8.21 6.92
N LEU A 52 10.89 -8.38 5.69
CA LEU A 52 10.36 -9.37 4.75
C LEU A 52 10.68 -10.82 5.14
N ALA A 53 11.71 -11.04 5.94
CA ALA A 53 12.07 -12.37 6.45
C ALA A 53 11.23 -12.80 7.66
N THR A 54 10.50 -11.88 8.31
CA THR A 54 9.68 -12.20 9.49
C THR A 54 8.42 -13.00 9.11
N PRO A 55 7.86 -13.80 10.05
CA PRO A 55 6.57 -14.47 9.84
C PRO A 55 5.43 -13.50 9.56
N TYR A 56 5.53 -12.26 10.05
CA TYR A 56 4.52 -11.20 9.83
C TYR A 56 4.43 -10.72 8.39
N SER A 57 5.46 -10.97 7.56
CA SER A 57 5.46 -10.64 6.14
C SER A 57 4.65 -11.62 5.28
N LYS A 58 4.17 -12.69 5.86
CA LYS A 58 3.38 -13.73 5.18
C LYS A 58 2.02 -13.88 5.86
N LEU A 59 0.98 -13.95 5.04
CA LEU A 59 -0.38 -14.22 5.50
C LEU A 59 -0.90 -15.44 4.73
N LEU A 60 -1.36 -16.47 5.44
CA LEU A 60 -1.80 -17.74 4.85
C LEU A 60 -0.77 -18.40 3.93
N GLY A 61 0.52 -18.25 4.24
CA GLY A 61 1.62 -18.79 3.45
C GLY A 61 2.00 -17.98 2.21
N LEU A 62 1.29 -16.90 1.90
CA LEU A 62 1.56 -16.01 0.78
C LEU A 62 2.23 -14.71 1.24
N PRO A 63 3.17 -14.14 0.44
CA PRO A 63 3.79 -12.88 0.77
C PRO A 63 2.76 -11.75 0.91
N LEU A 64 2.94 -10.89 1.92
CA LEU A 64 2.06 -9.75 2.14
C LEU A 64 2.04 -8.78 0.95
N ALA A 65 3.16 -8.68 0.24
CA ALA A 65 3.28 -7.88 -0.98
C ALA A 65 2.28 -8.31 -2.07
N LEU A 66 1.91 -9.59 -2.14
CA LEU A 66 0.88 -10.08 -3.06
C LEU A 66 -0.48 -9.46 -2.76
N TYR A 67 -0.87 -9.43 -1.47
CA TYR A 67 -2.14 -8.81 -1.05
C TYR A 67 -2.14 -7.31 -1.34
N GLY A 68 -1.02 -6.64 -1.11
CA GLY A 68 -0.84 -5.22 -1.46
C GLY A 68 -0.99 -4.97 -2.96
N LEU A 69 -0.35 -5.78 -3.79
CA LEU A 69 -0.45 -5.69 -5.25
C LEU A 69 -1.90 -5.88 -5.72
N VAL A 70 -2.59 -6.91 -5.23
CA VAL A 70 -4.00 -7.16 -5.56
C VAL A 70 -4.87 -5.99 -5.14
N ALA A 71 -4.66 -5.44 -3.95
CA ALA A 71 -5.41 -4.28 -3.46
C ALA A 71 -5.22 -3.06 -4.38
N TYR A 72 -3.99 -2.74 -4.79
CA TYR A 72 -3.73 -1.62 -5.69
C TYR A 72 -4.33 -1.85 -7.08
N LEU A 73 -4.31 -3.07 -7.61
CA LEU A 73 -4.98 -3.41 -8.87
C LEU A 73 -6.50 -3.20 -8.77
N VAL A 74 -7.10 -3.59 -7.66
CA VAL A 74 -8.53 -3.36 -7.39
C VAL A 74 -8.82 -1.85 -7.34
N PHE A 75 -7.98 -1.04 -6.69
CA PHE A 75 -8.14 0.41 -6.67
C PHE A 75 -8.05 1.04 -8.06
N ILE A 76 -7.15 0.55 -8.91
CA ILE A 76 -7.05 1.00 -10.31
C ILE A 76 -8.37 0.72 -11.05
N ILE A 77 -8.91 -0.49 -10.93
CA ILE A 77 -10.17 -0.88 -11.59
C ILE A 77 -11.33 -0.03 -11.07
N LEU A 78 -11.42 0.18 -9.76
CA LEU A 78 -12.48 0.99 -9.14
C LEU A 78 -12.39 2.46 -9.54
N ALA A 79 -11.18 3.03 -9.58
CA ALA A 79 -10.97 4.41 -10.00
C ALA A 79 -11.36 4.61 -11.48
N LEU A 80 -11.00 3.67 -12.35
CA LEU A 80 -11.41 3.69 -13.76
C LEU A 80 -12.93 3.53 -13.92
N GLY A 81 -13.53 2.62 -13.16
CA GLY A 81 -15.00 2.44 -13.15
C GLY A 81 -15.75 3.69 -12.69
N ALA A 82 -15.20 4.38 -11.68
CA ALA A 82 -15.77 5.65 -11.21
C ALA A 82 -15.57 6.79 -12.21
N LEU A 83 -14.42 6.86 -12.91
CA LEU A 83 -14.11 7.85 -13.94
C LEU A 83 -15.05 7.73 -15.14
N THR A 84 -15.33 6.50 -15.58
CA THR A 84 -16.20 6.22 -16.71
C THR A 84 -17.69 6.25 -16.35
N LYS A 85 -18.02 6.46 -15.08
CA LYS A 85 -19.40 6.42 -14.52
C LYS A 85 -20.16 5.11 -14.81
N LYS A 86 -19.45 4.05 -15.20
CA LYS A 86 -20.07 2.75 -15.47
C LYS A 86 -20.52 2.04 -14.19
N TRP A 87 -19.83 2.30 -13.06
CA TRP A 87 -20.10 1.63 -11.79
C TRP A 87 -20.39 2.65 -10.68
N PRO A 88 -21.66 2.94 -10.41
CA PRO A 88 -22.00 3.90 -9.35
C PRO A 88 -21.57 3.45 -7.95
N ALA A 89 -21.50 2.13 -7.73
CA ALA A 89 -21.03 1.56 -6.47
C ALA A 89 -19.51 1.63 -6.28
N ALA A 90 -18.72 1.82 -7.36
CA ALA A 90 -17.27 1.83 -7.31
C ALA A 90 -16.71 2.86 -6.33
N GLN A 91 -17.37 4.00 -6.20
CA GLN A 91 -16.95 5.08 -5.31
C GLN A 91 -17.07 4.70 -3.82
N LYS A 92 -18.19 4.07 -3.44
CA LYS A 92 -18.40 3.58 -2.08
C LYS A 92 -17.44 2.43 -1.76
N LEU A 93 -17.28 1.52 -2.72
CA LEU A 93 -16.38 0.38 -2.57
C LEU A 93 -14.93 0.83 -2.43
N LEU A 94 -14.52 1.85 -3.21
CA LEU A 94 -13.19 2.46 -3.09
C LEU A 94 -12.96 3.02 -1.68
N LEU A 95 -13.95 3.70 -1.09
CA LEU A 95 -13.85 4.21 0.28
C LEU A 95 -13.71 3.09 1.31
N TYR A 96 -14.58 2.07 1.25
CA TYR A 96 -14.55 0.99 2.25
C TYR A 96 -13.27 0.16 2.16
N LEU A 97 -12.84 -0.20 0.96
CA LEU A 97 -11.62 -0.97 0.76
C LEU A 97 -10.36 -0.17 1.13
N SER A 98 -10.30 1.12 0.78
CA SER A 98 -9.17 1.97 1.17
C SER A 98 -9.14 2.22 2.69
N GLY A 99 -10.30 2.32 3.34
CA GLY A 99 -10.40 2.39 4.79
C GLY A 99 -9.88 1.13 5.48
N PHE A 100 -10.26 -0.04 4.97
CA PHE A 100 -9.71 -1.30 5.46
C PHE A 100 -8.19 -1.39 5.24
N GLY A 101 -7.72 -1.03 4.05
CA GLY A 101 -6.30 -0.98 3.73
C GLY A 101 -5.52 0.00 4.61
N PHE A 102 -6.11 1.15 4.94
CA PHE A 102 -5.53 2.12 5.88
C PHE A 102 -5.35 1.52 7.29
N LEU A 103 -6.38 0.85 7.82
CA LEU A 103 -6.29 0.18 9.12
C LEU A 103 -5.24 -0.93 9.13
N ALA A 104 -5.18 -1.73 8.07
CA ALA A 104 -4.15 -2.75 7.89
C ALA A 104 -2.75 -2.14 7.85
N SER A 105 -2.58 -1.01 7.14
CA SER A 105 -1.32 -0.28 7.06
C SER A 105 -0.87 0.23 8.43
N LEU A 106 -1.78 0.77 9.24
CA LEU A 106 -1.48 1.18 10.62
C LEU A 106 -0.99 0.00 11.46
N TYR A 107 -1.63 -1.14 11.35
CA TYR A 107 -1.23 -2.36 12.05
C TYR A 107 0.18 -2.80 11.66
N PHE A 108 0.50 -2.85 10.37
CA PHE A 108 1.83 -3.25 9.91
C PHE A 108 2.92 -2.23 10.24
N VAL A 109 2.61 -0.94 10.23
CA VAL A 109 3.55 0.09 10.72
C VAL A 109 3.82 -0.09 12.21
N TYR A 110 2.77 -0.35 12.99
CA TYR A 110 2.92 -0.68 14.42
C TYR A 110 3.86 -1.88 14.63
N LEU A 111 3.67 -2.97 13.86
CA LEU A 111 4.54 -4.14 13.95
C LEU A 111 6.00 -3.81 13.66
N GLN A 112 6.26 -2.97 12.66
CA GLN A 112 7.63 -2.59 12.31
C GLN A 112 8.32 -1.82 13.43
N PHE A 113 7.63 -0.91 14.10
CA PHE A 113 8.21 -0.06 15.15
C PHE A 113 8.30 -0.75 16.51
N PHE A 114 7.33 -1.57 16.88
CA PHE A 114 7.16 -2.06 18.25
C PHE A 114 7.37 -3.58 18.41
N VAL A 115 7.21 -4.36 17.36
CA VAL A 115 7.31 -5.83 17.43
C VAL A 115 8.55 -6.33 16.72
N ILE A 116 8.74 -5.94 15.45
CA ILE A 116 9.88 -6.36 14.64
C ILE A 116 11.12 -5.53 14.98
N GLU A 117 10.92 -4.27 15.37
CA GLU A 117 11.97 -3.29 15.62
C GLU A 117 12.90 -3.10 14.40
N ALA A 118 12.37 -3.30 13.22
CA ALA A 118 13.05 -3.10 11.93
C ALA A 118 12.10 -2.38 10.97
N ILE A 119 12.61 -1.44 10.18
CA ILE A 119 11.81 -0.58 9.31
C ILE A 119 12.13 -0.86 7.85
N CYS A 120 11.08 -1.10 7.07
CA CYS A 120 11.12 -1.26 5.63
C CYS A 120 10.70 0.04 4.95
N PHE A 121 11.60 0.64 4.15
CA PHE A 121 11.33 1.88 3.43
C PHE A 121 10.14 1.75 2.45
N TYR A 122 10.12 0.70 1.64
CA TYR A 122 9.04 0.45 0.68
C TYR A 122 7.71 0.15 1.37
N CYS A 123 7.72 -0.51 2.51
CA CYS A 123 6.51 -0.77 3.29
C CYS A 123 5.92 0.52 3.86
N LEU A 124 6.76 1.46 4.27
CA LEU A 124 6.32 2.80 4.71
C LEU A 124 5.75 3.62 3.55
N ILE A 125 6.37 3.56 2.37
CA ILE A 125 5.83 4.19 1.16
C ILE A 125 4.44 3.64 0.86
N SER A 126 4.27 2.33 0.87
CA SER A 126 2.98 1.69 0.63
C SER A 126 1.92 2.14 1.66
N ALA A 127 2.29 2.23 2.93
CA ALA A 127 1.40 2.73 4.00
C ALA A 127 1.01 4.20 3.77
N ALA A 128 1.94 5.05 3.36
CA ALA A 128 1.68 6.45 3.03
C ALA A 128 0.74 6.58 1.82
N LEU A 129 0.97 5.80 0.76
CA LEU A 129 0.10 5.78 -0.42
C LEU A 129 -1.32 5.35 -0.06
N MET A 130 -1.47 4.32 0.77
CA MET A 130 -2.77 3.83 1.23
C MET A 130 -3.51 4.91 2.04
N THR A 131 -2.80 5.61 2.91
CA THR A 131 -3.35 6.73 3.69
C THR A 131 -3.85 7.85 2.79
N LEU A 132 -3.07 8.22 1.77
CA LEU A 132 -3.45 9.24 0.79
C LEU A 132 -4.68 8.82 -0.04
N ILE A 133 -4.72 7.57 -0.52
CA ILE A 133 -5.86 7.03 -1.26
C ILE A 133 -7.12 7.08 -0.40
N PHE A 134 -7.03 6.68 0.87
CA PHE A 134 -8.15 6.73 1.80
C PHE A 134 -8.63 8.18 2.03
N ALA A 135 -7.72 9.10 2.33
CA ALA A 135 -8.05 10.51 2.53
C ALA A 135 -8.75 11.12 1.29
N LEU A 136 -8.20 10.88 0.09
CA LEU A 136 -8.78 11.36 -1.16
C LEU A 136 -10.17 10.73 -1.42
N SER A 137 -10.36 9.46 -1.06
CA SER A 137 -11.66 8.78 -1.19
C SER A 137 -12.73 9.39 -0.29
N VAL A 138 -12.35 9.75 0.95
CA VAL A 138 -13.23 10.49 1.87
C VAL A 138 -13.60 11.85 1.30
N PHE A 139 -12.61 12.62 0.82
CA PHE A 139 -12.86 13.94 0.20
C PHE A 139 -13.74 13.82 -1.03
N TYR A 140 -13.53 12.81 -1.85
CA TYR A 140 -14.31 12.57 -3.06
C TYR A 140 -15.80 12.35 -2.77
N LEU A 141 -16.13 11.60 -1.71
CA LEU A 141 -17.54 11.34 -1.36
C LEU A 141 -18.22 12.51 -0.64
N ARG A 142 -17.43 13.36 0.05
CA ARG A 142 -17.96 14.57 0.70
C ARG A 142 -18.32 15.69 -0.29
N LYS A 143 -17.74 15.67 -1.46
CA LYS A 143 -17.97 16.64 -2.56
C LYS A 143 -19.03 16.15 -3.54
#